data_e40881ffbd950ffd0b97f4294c5660e9
#
_entry.id   e40881ffbd950ffd0b97f4294c5660e9
#
_cell.length_a   1.000
_cell.length_b   1.000
_cell.length_c   1.000
_cell.angle_alpha   90.00
_cell.angle_beta   90.00
_cell.angle_gamma   90.00
#
_symmetry.space_group_name_H-M   'P 1'
#
loop_
_entity.id
_entity.type
_entity.pdbx_description
1 polymer ?
#
loop_
_entity_poly.entity_id
_entity_poly.type
_entity_poly.pdbx_seq_one_letter_code
_entity_poly.pdbx_strand_id
1 'polypeptide(L)'
;MKVILLENVKRIGSIGEVIDVKRGFARNFLIANKKALYASKENIKEVEKIKAELSKKDNEKKKEASQIAEKINGKEYTVKKLNTENNELYGSVKPTEISKLIQEENKIDIKPSMIQPVEEIKALGKFKVKISLHSEVDADITINVSSADTIQ
;
A
#
# COMPACT_ATOMS: atom_id res chain seq x y z
N MET A 1 -7.95 -23.87 -7.84
CA MET A 1 -6.51 -24.00 -8.18
C MET A 1 -5.68 -23.81 -6.92
N LYS A 2 -4.80 -24.73 -6.62
CA LYS A 2 -3.96 -24.68 -5.44
C LYS A 2 -2.62 -24.01 -5.77
N VAL A 3 -2.22 -23.09 -4.92
CA VAL A 3 -0.95 -22.37 -5.03
C VAL A 3 -0.26 -22.32 -3.67
N ILE A 4 1.06 -22.21 -3.68
CA ILE A 4 1.86 -22.04 -2.46
C ILE A 4 2.38 -20.61 -2.41
N LEU A 5 2.18 -19.95 -1.29
CA LEU A 5 2.54 -18.54 -1.14
C LEU A 5 4.04 -18.35 -0.92
N LEU A 6 4.60 -17.36 -1.60
CA LEU A 6 6.01 -16.95 -1.45
C LEU A 6 6.18 -15.77 -0.51
N GLU A 7 5.09 -15.10 -0.16
CA GLU A 7 5.08 -14.00 0.79
C GLU A 7 3.76 -13.98 1.56
N ASN A 8 3.72 -13.25 2.66
CA ASN A 8 2.50 -13.07 3.40
C ASN A 8 1.55 -12.18 2.60
N VAL A 9 0.35 -12.68 2.33
CA VAL A 9 -0.67 -11.92 1.60
C VAL A 9 -1.85 -11.67 2.54
N LYS A 10 -2.19 -10.41 2.72
CA LYS A 10 -3.26 -9.99 3.61
C LYS A 10 -4.58 -10.66 3.24
N ARG A 11 -5.24 -11.25 4.22
CA ARG A 11 -6.54 -11.95 4.09
C ARG A 11 -6.50 -13.23 3.25
N ILE A 12 -5.33 -13.68 2.81
CA ILE A 12 -5.20 -14.87 1.96
C ILE A 12 -4.41 -15.96 2.67
N GLY A 13 -3.21 -15.65 3.15
CA GLY A 13 -2.41 -16.63 3.86
C GLY A 13 -0.98 -16.17 4.09
N SER A 14 -0.18 -17.06 4.66
CA SER A 14 1.21 -16.83 5.05
C SER A 14 2.20 -17.54 4.13
N ILE A 15 3.46 -17.16 4.22
CA ILE A 15 4.57 -17.76 3.46
C ILE A 15 4.58 -19.27 3.66
N GLY A 16 4.65 -20.02 2.57
CA GLY A 16 4.71 -21.47 2.57
C GLY A 16 3.38 -22.17 2.78
N GLU A 17 2.30 -21.42 2.87
CA GLU A 17 0.95 -21.98 2.99
C GLU A 17 0.39 -22.32 1.61
N VAL A 18 -0.21 -23.53 1.52
CA VAL A 18 -0.90 -23.96 0.30
C VAL A 18 -2.37 -23.53 0.42
N ILE A 19 -2.81 -22.73 -0.51
CA ILE A 19 -4.18 -22.21 -0.52
C ILE A 19 -4.89 -22.57 -1.82
N ASP A 20 -6.21 -22.63 -1.75
CA ASP A 20 -7.05 -22.86 -2.92
C ASP A 20 -7.77 -21.56 -3.28
N VAL A 21 -7.48 -21.06 -4.48
CA VAL A 21 -8.03 -19.80 -4.98
C VAL A 21 -8.58 -19.97 -6.40
N LYS A 22 -9.37 -19.01 -6.84
CA LYS A 22 -9.89 -19.01 -8.20
C LYS A 22 -8.74 -18.92 -9.21
N ARG A 23 -8.88 -19.66 -10.30
CA ARG A 23 -7.83 -19.75 -11.35
C ARG A 23 -7.41 -18.38 -11.88
N GLY A 24 -8.38 -17.51 -12.16
CA GLY A 24 -8.08 -16.16 -12.68
C GLY A 24 -7.30 -15.32 -11.68
N PHE A 25 -7.68 -15.36 -10.42
CA PHE A 25 -6.98 -14.65 -9.35
C PHE A 25 -5.54 -15.20 -9.16
N ALA A 26 -5.41 -16.51 -9.15
CA ALA A 26 -4.10 -17.15 -9.02
C ALA A 26 -3.15 -16.74 -10.16
N ARG A 27 -3.61 -16.83 -11.40
CA ARG A 27 -2.78 -16.52 -12.57
C ARG A 27 -2.50 -15.02 -12.71
N ASN A 28 -3.51 -14.18 -12.60
CA ASN A 28 -3.40 -12.77 -12.93
C ASN A 28 -2.84 -11.91 -11.81
N PHE A 29 -2.96 -12.37 -10.57
CA PHE A 29 -2.50 -11.62 -9.40
C PHE A 29 -1.35 -12.31 -8.68
N LEU A 30 -1.55 -13.52 -8.18
CA LEU A 30 -0.55 -14.18 -7.35
C LEU A 30 0.70 -14.61 -8.14
N ILE A 31 0.51 -15.32 -9.22
CA ILE A 31 1.64 -15.84 -10.01
C ILE A 31 2.27 -14.75 -10.86
N ALA A 32 1.47 -13.90 -11.48
CA ALA A 32 1.96 -12.80 -12.30
C ALA A 32 2.84 -11.82 -11.51
N ASN A 33 2.50 -11.57 -10.24
CA ASN A 33 3.27 -10.70 -9.35
C ASN A 33 4.34 -11.45 -8.53
N LYS A 34 4.60 -12.71 -8.83
CA LYS A 34 5.56 -13.57 -8.14
C LYS A 34 5.29 -13.70 -6.63
N LYS A 35 4.03 -13.65 -6.25
CA LYS A 35 3.58 -13.79 -4.86
C LYS A 35 3.30 -15.24 -4.48
N ALA A 36 3.09 -16.10 -5.47
CA ALA A 36 2.84 -17.51 -5.28
C ALA A 36 3.33 -18.32 -6.47
N LEU A 37 3.50 -19.63 -6.25
CA LEU A 37 3.80 -20.61 -7.29
C LEU A 37 2.70 -21.65 -7.33
N TYR A 38 2.61 -22.40 -8.42
CA TYR A 38 1.71 -23.55 -8.49
C TYR A 38 2.08 -24.54 -7.37
N ALA A 39 1.08 -25.10 -6.70
CA ALA A 39 1.28 -26.06 -5.63
C ALA A 39 1.62 -27.45 -6.14
N SER A 40 2.70 -27.58 -6.91
CA SER A 40 3.26 -28.85 -7.32
C SER A 40 4.14 -29.39 -6.20
N LYS A 41 4.37 -30.71 -6.19
CA LYS A 41 5.23 -31.33 -5.17
C LYS A 41 6.63 -30.71 -5.16
N GLU A 42 7.16 -30.42 -6.34
CA GLU A 42 8.47 -29.79 -6.51
C GLU A 42 8.50 -28.37 -5.92
N ASN A 43 7.51 -27.56 -6.28
CA ASN A 43 7.42 -26.18 -5.78
C ASN A 43 7.21 -26.13 -4.26
N ILE A 44 6.41 -27.05 -3.71
CA ILE A 44 6.21 -27.14 -2.25
C ILE A 44 7.54 -27.44 -1.55
N LYS A 45 8.32 -28.39 -2.06
CA LYS A 45 9.63 -28.71 -1.51
C LYS A 45 10.60 -27.54 -1.59
N GLU A 46 10.64 -26.83 -2.72
CA GLU A 46 11.50 -25.67 -2.88
C GLU A 46 11.13 -24.56 -1.89
N VAL A 47 9.85 -24.27 -1.74
CA VAL A 47 9.39 -23.23 -0.81
C VAL A 47 9.68 -23.62 0.62
N GLU A 48 9.52 -24.88 1.00
CA GLU A 48 9.88 -25.36 2.34
C GLU A 48 11.36 -25.13 2.65
N LYS A 49 12.24 -25.35 1.66
CA LYS A 49 13.68 -25.12 1.82
C LYS A 49 14.03 -23.64 2.02
N ILE A 50 13.33 -22.75 1.29
CA ILE A 50 13.62 -21.32 1.34
C ILE A 50 12.67 -20.53 2.25
N LYS A 51 11.75 -21.22 2.92
CA LYS A 51 10.76 -20.59 3.80
C LYS A 51 11.41 -19.70 4.87
N ALA A 52 12.49 -20.16 5.47
CA ALA A 52 13.22 -19.39 6.48
C ALA A 52 13.80 -18.11 5.88
N GLU A 53 14.36 -18.17 4.69
CA GLU A 53 14.90 -17.00 3.99
C GLU A 53 13.79 -16.02 3.60
N LEU A 54 12.68 -16.53 3.06
CA LEU A 54 11.52 -15.71 2.71
C LEU A 54 10.94 -15.01 3.94
N SER A 55 10.81 -15.73 5.04
CA SER A 55 10.32 -15.17 6.31
C SER A 55 11.27 -14.09 6.83
N LYS A 56 12.57 -14.32 6.73
CA LYS A 56 13.58 -13.35 7.15
C LYS A 56 13.50 -12.06 6.30
N LYS A 57 13.41 -12.21 4.99
CA LYS A 57 13.25 -11.05 4.08
C LYS A 57 11.96 -10.29 4.38
N ASP A 58 10.86 -11.01 4.63
CA ASP A 58 9.59 -10.39 4.96
C ASP A 58 9.67 -9.63 6.29
N ASN A 59 10.33 -10.19 7.30
CA ASN A 59 10.56 -9.53 8.58
C ASN A 59 11.40 -8.26 8.44
N GLU A 60 12.41 -8.28 7.57
CA GLU A 60 13.22 -7.10 7.28
C GLU A 60 12.37 -6.01 6.62
N LYS A 61 11.56 -6.37 5.63
CA LYS A 61 10.61 -5.43 4.99
C LYS A 61 9.61 -4.89 6.00
N LYS A 62 9.12 -5.73 6.90
CA LYS A 62 8.20 -5.33 7.95
C LYS A 62 8.84 -4.31 8.90
N LYS A 63 10.10 -4.53 9.29
CA LYS A 63 10.85 -3.57 10.12
C LYS A 63 11.01 -2.23 9.42
N GLU A 64 11.42 -2.24 8.15
CA GLU A 64 11.54 -1.01 7.36
C GLU A 64 10.20 -0.30 7.26
N ALA A 65 9.14 -1.04 6.96
CA ALA A 65 7.78 -0.50 6.87
C ALA A 65 7.34 0.09 8.21
N SER A 66 7.63 -0.57 9.33
CA SER A 66 7.32 -0.05 10.67
C SER A 66 8.06 1.24 10.97
N GLN A 67 9.33 1.34 10.61
CA GLN A 67 10.10 2.57 10.77
C GLN A 67 9.50 3.73 9.96
N ILE A 68 9.13 3.45 8.73
CA ILE A 68 8.47 4.43 7.86
C ILE A 68 7.11 4.83 8.46
N ALA A 69 6.34 3.85 8.92
CA ALA A 69 5.04 4.09 9.54
C ALA A 69 5.17 5.00 10.77
N GLU A 70 6.14 4.76 11.63
CA GLU A 70 6.39 5.61 12.80
C GLU A 70 6.72 7.05 12.40
N LYS A 71 7.44 7.23 11.29
CA LYS A 71 7.81 8.56 10.82
C LYS A 71 6.63 9.34 10.25
N ILE A 72 5.68 8.67 9.62
CA ILE A 72 4.55 9.33 8.93
C ILE A 72 3.22 9.22 9.67
N ASN A 73 3.08 8.25 10.59
CA ASN A 73 1.83 8.01 11.30
C ASN A 73 1.42 9.23 12.13
N GLY A 74 0.18 9.65 11.95
CA GLY A 74 -0.37 10.80 12.65
C GLY A 74 0.08 12.15 12.12
N LYS A 75 0.88 12.19 11.06
CA LYS A 75 1.30 13.46 10.44
C LYS A 75 0.21 14.02 9.55
N GLU A 76 0.23 15.33 9.42
CA GLU A 76 -0.67 16.08 8.55
C GLU A 76 0.11 16.66 7.38
N TYR A 77 -0.39 16.42 6.18
CA TYR A 77 0.18 16.98 4.95
C TYR A 77 -0.83 17.91 4.31
N THR A 78 -0.37 19.05 3.84
CA THR A 78 -1.23 20.05 3.20
C THR A 78 -1.11 19.95 1.68
N VAL A 79 -2.26 19.81 1.03
CA VAL A 79 -2.37 19.82 -0.43
C VAL A 79 -3.15 21.07 -0.84
N LYS A 80 -2.61 21.82 -1.79
CA LYS A 80 -3.29 22.97 -2.35
C LYS A 80 -3.93 22.58 -3.67
N LYS A 81 -5.22 22.83 -3.79
CA LYS A 81 -6.01 22.56 -5.00
C LYS A 81 -6.92 23.72 -5.34
N LEU A 82 -7.15 23.90 -6.62
CA LEU A 82 -8.16 24.84 -7.08
C LEU A 82 -9.54 24.32 -6.70
N ASN A 83 -10.39 25.21 -6.24
CA ASN A 83 -11.74 24.86 -5.81
C ASN A 83 -12.79 25.77 -6.44
N THR A 84 -14.01 25.27 -6.47
CA THR A 84 -15.19 26.04 -6.90
C THR A 84 -15.68 26.92 -5.74
N GLU A 85 -16.67 27.78 -6.03
CA GLU A 85 -17.32 28.60 -5.01
C GLU A 85 -17.97 27.79 -3.89
N ASN A 86 -18.35 26.54 -4.19
CA ASN A 86 -18.97 25.62 -3.22
C ASN A 86 -17.95 24.83 -2.41
N ASN A 87 -16.68 25.20 -2.45
CA ASN A 87 -15.58 24.48 -1.79
C ASN A 87 -15.34 23.06 -2.33
N GLU A 88 -15.83 22.79 -3.53
CA GLU A 88 -15.54 21.54 -4.24
C GLU A 88 -14.30 21.70 -5.09
N LEU A 89 -13.48 20.65 -5.18
CA LEU A 89 -12.29 20.68 -6.00
C LEU A 89 -12.62 20.48 -7.48
N TYR A 90 -11.86 21.11 -8.35
CA TYR A 90 -11.96 20.86 -9.80
C TYR A 90 -11.52 19.46 -10.19
N GLY A 91 -10.80 18.78 -9.31
CA GLY A 91 -10.41 17.40 -9.49
C GLY A 91 -10.12 16.77 -8.15
N SER A 92 -10.17 15.46 -8.08
CA SER A 92 -9.87 14.74 -6.84
C SER A 92 -8.36 14.76 -6.55
N VAL A 93 -8.00 14.63 -5.29
CA VAL A 93 -6.61 14.43 -4.89
C VAL A 93 -6.23 12.98 -5.20
N LYS A 94 -5.25 12.81 -6.06
CA LYS A 94 -4.80 11.47 -6.48
C LYS A 94 -3.74 10.92 -5.54
N PRO A 95 -3.66 9.59 -5.37
CA PRO A 95 -2.60 8.98 -4.58
C PRO A 95 -1.18 9.38 -5.02
N THR A 96 -0.97 9.63 -6.31
CA THR A 96 0.31 10.10 -6.83
C THR A 96 0.75 11.43 -6.24
N GLU A 97 -0.18 12.34 -5.99
CA GLU A 97 0.09 13.63 -5.39
C GLU A 97 0.48 13.48 -3.92
N ILE A 98 -0.20 12.59 -3.19
CA ILE A 98 0.10 12.29 -1.79
C ILE A 98 1.49 11.65 -1.68
N SER A 99 1.81 10.73 -2.58
CA SER A 99 3.12 10.08 -2.64
C SER A 99 4.25 11.11 -2.84
N LYS A 100 4.05 12.07 -3.74
CA LYS A 100 5.02 13.14 -3.98
C LYS A 100 5.22 14.02 -2.75
N LEU A 101 4.15 14.37 -2.06
CA LEU A 101 4.23 15.17 -0.84
C LEU A 101 5.04 14.48 0.25
N ILE A 102 4.79 13.21 0.47
CA ILE A 102 5.51 12.43 1.47
C ILE A 102 6.98 12.33 1.10
N GLN A 103 7.29 12.14 -0.17
CA GLN A 103 8.66 12.08 -0.66
C GLN A 103 9.39 13.42 -0.47
N GLU A 104 8.74 14.53 -0.73
CA GLU A 104 9.31 15.85 -0.57
C GLU A 104 9.56 16.22 0.90
N GLU A 105 8.60 15.94 1.77
CA GLU A 105 8.69 16.30 3.19
C GLU A 105 9.55 15.36 4.02
N ASN A 106 9.41 14.06 3.81
CA ASN A 106 10.09 13.04 4.62
C ASN A 106 11.21 12.31 3.88
N LYS A 107 11.38 12.56 2.58
CA LYS A 107 12.33 11.86 1.71
C LYS A 107 12.11 10.35 1.69
N ILE A 108 10.87 9.94 1.84
CA ILE A 108 10.45 8.54 1.83
C ILE A 108 9.74 8.26 0.52
N ASP A 109 10.19 7.24 -0.20
CA ASP A 109 9.56 6.82 -1.44
C ASP A 109 8.41 5.86 -1.14
N ILE A 110 7.19 6.33 -1.35
CA ILE A 110 5.98 5.54 -1.17
C ILE A 110 5.28 5.41 -2.50
N LYS A 111 4.98 4.19 -2.91
CA LYS A 111 4.28 3.94 -4.16
C LYS A 111 2.81 4.38 -4.04
N PRO A 112 2.25 5.02 -5.07
CA PRO A 112 0.83 5.42 -5.04
C PRO A 112 -0.14 4.27 -4.80
N SER A 113 0.22 3.07 -5.22
CA SER A 113 -0.60 1.87 -5.00
C SER A 113 -0.73 1.48 -3.53
N MET A 114 0.17 1.94 -2.69
CA MET A 114 0.13 1.70 -1.25
C MET A 114 -0.82 2.65 -0.53
N ILE A 115 -1.18 3.75 -1.17
CA ILE A 115 -2.03 4.79 -0.60
C ILE A 115 -3.49 4.47 -0.88
N GLN A 116 -4.27 4.30 0.19
CA GLN A 116 -5.70 4.00 0.10
C GLN A 116 -6.48 5.10 0.81
N PRO A 117 -7.01 6.08 0.06
CA PRO A 117 -7.87 7.08 0.69
C PRO A 117 -9.15 6.42 1.19
N VAL A 118 -9.56 6.77 2.39
CA VAL A 118 -10.80 6.26 2.99
C VAL A 118 -11.99 6.72 2.18
N GLU A 119 -11.94 7.97 1.72
CA GLU A 119 -12.96 8.56 0.87
C GLU A 119 -12.28 9.31 -0.27
N GLU A 120 -12.99 9.47 -1.37
CA GLU A 120 -12.49 10.27 -2.47
C GLU A 120 -12.40 11.73 -2.07
N ILE A 121 -11.22 12.32 -2.19
CA ILE A 121 -10.98 13.70 -1.77
C ILE A 121 -11.34 14.65 -2.90
N LYS A 122 -12.51 15.25 -2.82
CA LYS A 122 -13.04 16.17 -3.82
C LYS A 122 -13.40 17.54 -3.26
N ALA A 123 -13.23 17.76 -1.96
CA ALA A 123 -13.60 19.02 -1.32
C ALA A 123 -12.48 19.51 -0.43
N LEU A 124 -12.56 20.74 0.02
CA LEU A 124 -11.64 21.31 0.99
C LEU A 124 -11.89 20.67 2.37
N GLY A 125 -10.85 20.51 3.17
CA GLY A 125 -10.94 20.01 4.51
C GLY A 125 -9.88 18.98 4.84
N LYS A 126 -10.05 18.33 5.98
CA LYS A 126 -9.15 17.30 6.46
C LYS A 126 -9.72 15.92 6.15
N PHE A 127 -8.89 15.08 5.56
CA PHE A 127 -9.26 13.72 5.19
C PHE A 127 -8.21 12.73 5.71
N LYS A 128 -8.68 11.60 6.19
CA LYS A 128 -7.78 10.53 6.62
C LYS A 128 -7.43 9.64 5.45
N VAL A 129 -6.17 9.31 5.34
CA VAL A 129 -5.65 8.43 4.30
C VAL A 129 -4.85 7.32 4.96
N LYS A 130 -5.13 6.09 4.55
CA LYS A 130 -4.43 4.92 5.03
C LYS A 130 -3.36 4.52 4.04
N ILE A 131 -2.15 4.29 4.55
CA ILE A 131 -1.03 3.85 3.73
C ILE A 131 -0.66 2.44 4.16
N SER A 132 -0.79 1.49 3.25
CA SER A 132 -0.39 0.10 3.46
C SER A 132 1.06 -0.07 3.05
N LEU A 133 1.97 -0.05 4.01
CA LEU A 133 3.41 -0.19 3.78
C LEU A 133 3.84 -1.65 3.66
N HIS A 134 3.16 -2.50 4.40
CA HIS A 134 3.39 -3.94 4.41
C HIS A 134 2.05 -4.63 4.65
N SER A 135 1.95 -5.94 4.39
CA SER A 135 0.70 -6.68 4.63
C SER A 135 0.24 -6.61 6.09
N GLU A 136 1.16 -6.38 7.01
CA GLU A 136 0.88 -6.27 8.45
C GLU A 136 1.16 -4.88 9.03
N VAL A 137 1.65 -3.94 8.22
CA VAL A 137 2.00 -2.59 8.66
C VAL A 137 1.23 -1.56 7.85
N ASP A 138 0.39 -0.81 8.54
CA ASP A 138 -0.37 0.29 7.97
C ASP A 138 -0.04 1.57 8.74
N ALA A 139 -0.10 2.71 8.06
CA ALA A 139 0.05 4.03 8.66
C ALA A 139 -1.14 4.89 8.29
N ASP A 140 -1.58 5.72 9.22
CA ASP A 140 -2.65 6.67 8.99
C ASP A 140 -2.07 8.08 8.94
N ILE A 141 -2.40 8.82 7.91
CA ILE A 141 -2.02 10.22 7.76
C ILE A 141 -3.26 11.06 7.55
N THR A 142 -3.15 12.34 7.82
CA THR A 142 -4.21 13.30 7.56
C THR A 142 -3.79 14.20 6.41
N ILE A 143 -4.65 14.31 5.41
CA ILE A 143 -4.45 15.22 4.29
C ILE A 143 -5.34 16.43 4.50
N ASN A 144 -4.73 17.58 4.61
CA ASN A 144 -5.43 18.85 4.72
C ASN A 144 -5.47 19.51 3.35
N VAL A 145 -6.65 19.56 2.74
CA VAL A 145 -6.84 20.18 1.44
C VAL A 145 -7.21 21.63 1.62
N SER A 146 -6.36 22.52 1.15
CA SER A 146 -6.61 23.95 1.20
C SER A 146 -6.79 24.52 -0.21
N SER A 147 -7.41 25.69 -0.29
CA SER A 147 -7.59 26.38 -1.55
C SER A 147 -6.24 26.84 -2.12
N ALA A 148 -6.00 26.54 -3.39
CA ALA A 148 -4.86 27.07 -4.12
C ALA A 148 -5.15 28.45 -4.68
N ASP A 149 -6.34 28.94 -4.48
CA ASP A 149 -6.76 30.27 -4.93
C ASP A 149 -6.17 31.34 -4.03
N THR A 150 -4.90 31.51 -4.16
CA THR A 150 -4.15 32.53 -3.43
C THR A 150 -3.79 33.65 -4.35
N ILE A 151 -4.58 33.81 -5.33
CA ILE A 151 -4.29 34.79 -6.35
C ILE A 151 -4.69 36.14 -5.86
N GLN A 152 -3.83 36.79 -5.36
CA GLN A 152 -4.09 38.19 -5.08
C GLN A 152 -2.87 39.02 -5.20
#